data_3b89a52c0fad8b2dc7c7c7ce28fb3176
#
_entry.id   3b89a52c0fad8b2dc7c7c7ce28fb3176
#
_cell.length_a   1.000
_cell.length_b   1.000
_cell.length_c   1.000
_cell.angle_alpha   90.00
_cell.angle_beta   90.00
_cell.angle_gamma   90.00
#
_symmetry.space_group_name_H-M   'P 1'
#
loop_
_entity.id
_entity.type
_entity.pdbx_description
1 polymer ?
#
loop_
_entity_poly.entity_id
_entity_poly.type
_entity_poly.pdbx_seq_one_letter_code
_entity_poly.pdbx_strand_id
1 'polypeptide(L)'
;MKKKIIILLSVVIILLMGIVVWFNIPLDLMDLDPNEVMEIVVFNGNSGNATHITDKEQIQHIVENLNGVELKRSKPSLGYMGYSFKVTIYLSDGNEAGDWNNFIINSDDTIRKDPFFYSVTKGNIDYSYI
;
A
#
# COMPACT_ATOMS: atom_id res chain seq x y z
N MET A 1 -45.30 7.48 -9.14
CA MET A 1 -44.07 7.22 -9.88
C MET A 1 -42.99 8.25 -9.61
N LYS A 2 -43.24 9.55 -9.78
CA LYS A 2 -42.19 10.59 -9.60
C LYS A 2 -41.50 10.58 -8.24
N LYS A 3 -42.26 10.42 -7.12
CA LYS A 3 -41.66 10.34 -5.75
C LYS A 3 -40.70 9.15 -5.58
N LYS A 4 -41.04 7.98 -6.11
CA LYS A 4 -40.18 6.78 -6.05
C LYS A 4 -38.89 6.94 -6.83
N ILE A 5 -38.96 7.63 -7.98
CA ILE A 5 -37.77 7.94 -8.80
C ILE A 5 -36.86 8.93 -8.08
N ILE A 6 -37.42 9.96 -7.43
CA ILE A 6 -36.65 10.93 -6.66
C ILE A 6 -35.92 10.25 -5.50
N ILE A 7 -36.61 9.38 -4.77
CA ILE A 7 -36.01 8.62 -3.65
C ILE A 7 -34.86 7.74 -4.19
N LEU A 8 -35.08 7.01 -5.29
CA LEU A 8 -34.06 6.17 -5.89
C LEU A 8 -32.82 6.98 -6.31
N LEU A 9 -33.04 8.13 -6.96
CA LEU A 9 -31.95 9.01 -7.36
C LEU A 9 -31.18 9.56 -6.15
N SER A 10 -31.90 9.95 -5.08
CA SER A 10 -31.25 10.40 -3.84
C SER A 10 -30.36 9.33 -3.21
N VAL A 11 -30.84 8.10 -3.16
CA VAL A 11 -30.04 6.96 -2.65
C VAL A 11 -28.80 6.73 -3.49
N VAL A 12 -28.93 6.75 -4.81
CA VAL A 12 -27.79 6.59 -5.71
C VAL A 12 -26.75 7.69 -5.53
N ILE A 13 -27.19 8.95 -5.38
CA ILE A 13 -26.28 10.09 -5.15
C ILE A 13 -25.54 9.92 -3.80
N ILE A 14 -26.24 9.52 -2.75
CA ILE A 14 -25.63 9.28 -1.43
C ILE A 14 -24.58 8.16 -1.52
N LEU A 15 -24.88 7.07 -2.21
CA LEU A 15 -23.94 5.97 -2.42
C LEU A 15 -22.69 6.42 -3.20
N LEU A 16 -22.88 7.19 -4.27
CA LEU A 16 -21.77 7.73 -5.05
C LEU A 16 -20.89 8.68 -4.23
N MET A 17 -21.49 9.57 -3.42
CA MET A 17 -20.77 10.42 -2.49
C MET A 17 -19.98 9.59 -1.48
N GLY A 18 -20.57 8.54 -0.93
CA GLY A 18 -19.91 7.62 0.00
C GLY A 18 -18.68 6.96 -0.62
N ILE A 19 -18.77 6.52 -1.87
CA ILE A 19 -17.64 5.95 -2.62
C ILE A 19 -16.53 6.98 -2.80
N VAL A 20 -16.86 8.19 -3.22
CA VAL A 20 -15.87 9.27 -3.41
C VAL A 20 -15.15 9.59 -2.10
N VAL A 21 -15.89 9.72 -1.00
CA VAL A 21 -15.31 9.96 0.34
C VAL A 21 -14.38 8.79 0.71
N TRP A 22 -14.82 7.56 0.56
CA TRP A 22 -14.03 6.37 0.90
C TRP A 22 -12.70 6.29 0.12
N PHE A 23 -12.69 6.66 -1.16
CA PHE A 23 -11.46 6.71 -1.96
C PHE A 23 -10.48 7.80 -1.49
N ASN A 24 -10.97 8.86 -0.85
CA ASN A 24 -10.16 9.97 -0.38
C ASN A 24 -9.77 9.89 1.10
N ILE A 25 -10.20 8.85 1.84
CA ILE A 25 -9.75 8.64 3.21
C ILE A 25 -8.25 8.33 3.20
N PRO A 26 -7.42 9.13 3.89
CA PRO A 26 -6.00 8.86 3.99
C PRO A 26 -5.74 7.59 4.80
N LEU A 27 -4.68 6.89 4.43
CA LEU A 27 -4.23 5.66 5.06
C LEU A 27 -2.72 5.77 5.31
N ASP A 28 -2.30 5.46 6.52
CA ASP A 28 -0.88 5.25 6.78
C ASP A 28 -0.44 3.94 6.13
N LEU A 29 0.67 3.99 5.39
CA LEU A 29 1.21 2.78 4.76
C LEU A 29 1.63 1.78 5.83
N MET A 30 2.30 2.27 6.87
CA MET A 30 2.90 1.42 7.89
C MET A 30 2.99 2.16 9.22
N ASP A 31 2.92 1.41 10.30
CA ASP A 31 3.20 1.86 11.67
C ASP A 31 3.88 0.70 12.41
N LEU A 32 5.17 0.50 12.10
CA LEU A 32 5.98 -0.57 12.67
C LEU A 32 7.17 -0.02 13.44
N ASP A 33 7.52 -0.67 14.55
CA ASP A 33 8.82 -0.49 15.20
C ASP A 33 9.89 -1.25 14.38
N PRO A 34 10.92 -0.56 13.86
CA PRO A 34 12.01 -1.22 13.12
C PRO A 34 12.69 -2.34 13.93
N ASN A 35 12.68 -2.25 15.27
CA ASN A 35 13.29 -3.27 16.14
C ASN A 35 12.49 -4.58 16.17
N GLU A 36 11.22 -4.56 15.81
CA GLU A 36 10.38 -5.76 15.71
C GLU A 36 10.52 -6.47 14.37
N VAL A 37 11.14 -5.82 13.38
CA VAL A 37 11.33 -6.37 12.05
C VAL A 37 12.61 -7.21 12.02
N MET A 38 12.47 -8.47 11.64
CA MET A 38 13.59 -9.41 11.49
C MET A 38 14.18 -9.37 10.08
N GLU A 39 13.34 -9.31 9.07
CA GLU A 39 13.72 -9.42 7.67
C GLU A 39 12.74 -8.68 6.77
N ILE A 40 13.28 -8.05 5.73
CA ILE A 40 12.51 -7.51 4.62
C ILE A 40 12.96 -8.23 3.35
N VAL A 41 12.02 -8.88 2.66
CA VAL A 41 12.28 -9.54 1.38
C VAL A 41 11.76 -8.65 0.26
N VAL A 42 12.64 -8.28 -0.65
CA VAL A 42 12.31 -7.51 -1.85
C VAL A 42 12.49 -8.39 -3.08
N PHE A 43 11.39 -8.75 -3.70
CA PHE A 43 11.40 -9.50 -4.95
C PHE A 43 11.32 -8.54 -6.15
N ASN A 44 12.32 -8.58 -7.00
CA ASN A 44 12.36 -7.78 -8.23
C ASN A 44 11.65 -8.52 -9.37
N GLY A 45 10.49 -8.01 -9.77
CA GLY A 45 9.67 -8.60 -10.83
C GLY A 45 10.30 -8.53 -12.23
N ASN A 46 11.27 -7.64 -12.44
CA ASN A 46 11.95 -7.50 -13.74
C ASN A 46 13.08 -8.53 -13.91
N SER A 47 13.79 -8.86 -12.82
CA SER A 47 14.91 -9.81 -12.86
C SER A 47 14.56 -11.21 -12.34
N GLY A 48 13.48 -11.34 -11.60
CA GLY A 48 13.10 -12.57 -10.92
C GLY A 48 13.93 -12.90 -9.67
N ASN A 49 14.76 -11.97 -9.20
CA ASN A 49 15.62 -12.14 -8.03
C ASN A 49 14.95 -11.62 -6.75
N ALA A 50 15.21 -12.28 -5.64
CA ALA A 50 14.85 -11.82 -4.31
C ALA A 50 16.09 -11.34 -3.56
N THR A 51 15.94 -10.21 -2.86
CA THR A 51 16.93 -9.68 -1.93
C THR A 51 16.40 -9.84 -0.51
N HIS A 52 17.19 -10.43 0.36
CA HIS A 52 16.87 -10.62 1.77
C HIS A 52 17.65 -9.58 2.60
N ILE A 53 16.93 -8.65 3.19
CA ILE A 53 17.49 -7.56 3.98
C ILE A 53 17.34 -7.92 5.47
N THR A 54 18.46 -8.21 6.11
CA THR A 54 18.56 -8.56 7.54
C THR A 54 19.43 -7.59 8.32
N ASP A 55 20.11 -6.68 7.62
CA ASP A 55 20.90 -5.63 8.24
C ASP A 55 20.00 -4.62 8.95
N LYS A 56 20.29 -4.34 10.21
CA LYS A 56 19.45 -3.51 11.08
C LYS A 56 19.37 -2.06 10.63
N GLU A 57 20.45 -1.50 10.12
CA GLU A 57 20.46 -0.10 9.66
C GLU A 57 19.63 0.05 8.38
N GLN A 58 19.72 -0.92 7.49
CA GLN A 58 18.89 -0.97 6.27
C GLN A 58 17.41 -1.16 6.61
N ILE A 59 17.08 -2.09 7.51
CA ILE A 59 15.71 -2.30 7.99
C ILE A 59 15.16 -1.02 8.61
N GLN A 60 15.93 -0.38 9.50
CA GLN A 60 15.52 0.87 10.13
C GLN A 60 15.23 1.94 9.07
N HIS A 61 16.13 2.16 8.12
CA HIS A 61 15.95 3.15 7.06
C HIS A 61 14.65 2.90 6.26
N ILE A 62 14.43 1.65 5.83
CA ILE A 62 13.25 1.29 5.04
C ILE A 62 11.97 1.46 5.86
N VAL A 63 11.92 0.94 7.08
CA VAL A 63 10.71 1.00 7.92
C VAL A 63 10.38 2.43 8.32
N GLU A 64 11.36 3.25 8.70
CA GLU A 64 11.15 4.66 9.02
C GLU A 64 10.67 5.45 7.80
N ASN A 65 11.22 5.17 6.62
CA ASN A 65 10.74 5.78 5.39
C ASN A 65 9.28 5.43 5.11
N LEU A 66 8.92 4.14 5.19
CA LEU A 66 7.56 3.68 4.92
C LEU A 66 6.56 4.12 6.00
N ASN A 67 6.96 4.23 7.27
CA ASN A 67 6.13 4.79 8.35
C ASN A 67 5.75 6.26 8.10
N GLY A 68 6.57 7.00 7.36
CA GLY A 68 6.31 8.40 7.01
C GLY A 68 5.40 8.58 5.79
N VAL A 69 4.92 7.51 5.18
CA VAL A 69 4.13 7.55 3.95
C VAL A 69 2.64 7.43 4.23
N GLU A 70 1.89 8.41 3.75
CA GLU A 70 0.43 8.41 3.76
C GLU A 70 -0.10 8.19 2.34
N LEU A 71 -1.12 7.38 2.21
CA LEU A 71 -1.68 6.93 0.95
C LEU A 71 -3.17 7.28 0.83
N LYS A 72 -3.66 7.32 -0.39
CA LYS A 72 -5.09 7.20 -0.69
C LYS A 72 -5.33 6.17 -1.78
N ARG A 73 -6.53 5.59 -1.81
CA ARG A 73 -6.96 4.72 -2.90
C ARG A 73 -7.02 5.50 -4.20
N SER A 74 -6.46 4.94 -5.25
CA SER A 74 -6.39 5.59 -6.56
C SER A 74 -7.37 4.95 -7.54
N LYS A 75 -7.18 3.67 -7.83
CA LYS A 75 -8.01 2.91 -8.77
C LYS A 75 -7.97 1.43 -8.43
N PRO A 76 -8.96 0.65 -8.88
CA PRO A 76 -8.89 -0.82 -8.79
C PRO A 76 -7.67 -1.37 -9.53
N SER A 77 -7.07 -2.44 -8.98
CA SER A 77 -5.91 -3.14 -9.57
C SER A 77 -6.27 -4.46 -10.24
N LEU A 78 -7.54 -4.81 -10.31
CA LEU A 78 -8.01 -6.06 -10.93
C LEU A 78 -7.60 -6.13 -12.40
N GLY A 79 -7.01 -7.25 -12.79
CA GLY A 79 -6.55 -7.50 -14.16
C GLY A 79 -5.17 -6.92 -14.48
N TYR A 80 -4.55 -6.19 -13.58
CA TYR A 80 -3.17 -5.76 -13.75
C TYR A 80 -2.20 -6.88 -13.38
N MET A 81 -1.29 -7.19 -14.29
CA MET A 81 -0.23 -8.17 -14.10
C MET A 81 1.12 -7.46 -14.15
N GLY A 82 2.10 -8.05 -13.47
CA GLY A 82 3.44 -7.47 -13.41
C GLY A 82 3.60 -6.42 -12.30
N TYR A 83 4.84 -6.22 -11.89
CA TYR A 83 5.24 -5.30 -10.82
C TYR A 83 6.75 -5.06 -10.86
N SER A 84 7.20 -3.94 -10.30
CA SER A 84 8.62 -3.67 -10.14
C SER A 84 9.18 -4.39 -8.92
N PHE A 85 8.74 -4.03 -7.72
CA PHE A 85 9.20 -4.65 -6.48
C PHE A 85 8.03 -5.11 -5.63
N LYS A 86 8.10 -6.37 -5.20
CA LYS A 86 7.20 -6.92 -4.18
C LYS A 86 7.95 -6.96 -2.86
N VAL A 87 7.42 -6.27 -1.86
CA VAL A 87 8.00 -6.19 -0.52
C VAL A 87 7.22 -7.08 0.42
N THR A 88 7.92 -7.90 1.19
CA THR A 88 7.35 -8.70 2.28
C THR A 88 8.15 -8.45 3.55
N ILE A 89 7.46 -8.17 4.66
CA ILE A 89 8.06 -7.82 5.95
C ILE A 89 7.76 -8.92 6.96
N TYR A 90 8.81 -9.45 7.57
CA TYR A 90 8.74 -10.46 8.62
C TYR A 90 9.15 -9.88 9.97
N LEU A 91 8.35 -10.19 10.98
CA LEU A 91 8.62 -9.80 12.36
C LEU A 91 9.52 -10.82 13.05
N SER A 92 10.08 -10.43 14.20
CA SER A 92 10.99 -11.26 15.01
C SER A 92 10.34 -12.54 15.55
N ASP A 93 9.00 -12.61 15.61
CA ASP A 93 8.26 -13.82 15.95
C ASP A 93 8.09 -14.80 14.76
N GLY A 94 8.61 -14.45 13.58
CA GLY A 94 8.51 -15.23 12.34
C GLY A 94 7.20 -15.02 11.57
N ASN A 95 6.29 -14.19 12.07
CA ASN A 95 5.05 -13.85 11.37
C ASN A 95 5.26 -12.67 10.41
N GLU A 96 4.38 -12.58 9.41
CA GLU A 96 4.33 -11.42 8.56
C GLU A 96 3.71 -10.21 9.29
N ALA A 97 4.13 -9.00 8.93
CA ALA A 97 3.77 -7.78 9.62
C ALA A 97 2.38 -7.25 9.26
N GLY A 98 1.33 -7.71 9.92
CA GLY A 98 -0.02 -7.13 9.86
C GLY A 98 -0.61 -7.04 8.44
N ASP A 99 -1.49 -6.07 8.21
CA ASP A 99 -2.23 -5.92 6.94
C ASP A 99 -1.34 -5.47 5.77
N TRP A 100 -0.29 -4.72 6.02
CA TRP A 100 0.68 -4.24 5.03
C TRP A 100 1.98 -5.05 5.03
N ASN A 101 1.90 -6.33 5.39
CA ASN A 101 3.01 -7.26 5.37
C ASN A 101 3.57 -7.55 3.97
N ASN A 102 2.75 -7.34 2.95
CA ASN A 102 3.06 -7.70 1.57
C ASN A 102 2.37 -6.71 0.63
N PHE A 103 3.17 -5.98 -0.12
CA PHE A 103 2.68 -4.99 -1.08
C PHE A 103 3.69 -4.81 -2.22
N ILE A 104 3.24 -4.13 -3.27
CA ILE A 104 4.02 -3.89 -4.47
C ILE A 104 4.33 -2.41 -4.56
N ILE A 105 5.61 -2.07 -4.74
CA ILE A 105 6.07 -0.71 -5.05
C ILE A 105 6.32 -0.64 -6.54
N ASN A 106 5.57 0.22 -7.25
CA ASN A 106 5.74 0.43 -8.69
C ASN A 106 6.57 1.67 -9.01
N SER A 107 6.57 2.66 -8.13
CA SER A 107 7.32 3.90 -8.22
C SER A 107 7.45 4.56 -6.84
N ASP A 108 8.07 5.74 -6.78
CA ASP A 108 8.21 6.54 -5.57
C ASP A 108 6.87 7.09 -5.02
N ASP A 109 5.81 7.06 -5.83
CA ASP A 109 4.49 7.62 -5.49
C ASP A 109 3.34 6.63 -5.65
N THR A 110 3.60 5.38 -6.08
CA THR A 110 2.54 4.40 -6.38
C THR A 110 2.82 3.04 -5.76
N ILE A 111 1.86 2.59 -4.95
CA ILE A 111 1.84 1.26 -4.35
C ILE A 111 0.64 0.48 -4.87
N ARG A 112 0.79 -0.84 -5.02
CA ARG A 112 -0.31 -1.76 -5.27
C ARG A 112 -0.41 -2.77 -4.14
N LYS A 113 -1.60 -2.86 -3.59
CA LYS A 113 -2.04 -3.97 -2.75
C LYS A 113 -3.45 -4.33 -3.17
N ASP A 114 -3.59 -5.47 -3.83
CA ASP A 114 -4.86 -5.85 -4.39
C ASP A 114 -5.99 -5.79 -3.34
N PRO A 115 -7.16 -5.27 -3.71
CA PRO A 115 -7.63 -4.99 -5.07
C PRO A 115 -7.42 -3.55 -5.57
N PHE A 116 -6.50 -2.77 -4.98
CA PHE A 116 -6.32 -1.36 -5.34
C PHE A 116 -4.88 -0.97 -5.62
N PHE A 117 -4.74 0.06 -6.47
CA PHE A 117 -3.59 0.96 -6.46
C PHE A 117 -3.80 2.06 -5.42
N TYR A 118 -2.70 2.52 -4.84
CA TYR A 118 -2.65 3.61 -3.87
C TYR A 118 -1.65 4.65 -4.35
N SER A 119 -2.01 5.93 -4.19
CA SER A 119 -1.12 7.05 -4.48
C SER A 119 -0.63 7.68 -3.18
N VAL A 120 0.64 8.04 -3.13
CA VAL A 120 1.23 8.75 -2.00
C VAL A 120 0.65 10.16 -1.92
N THR A 121 0.14 10.54 -0.76
CA THR A 121 -0.40 11.88 -0.47
C THR A 121 0.49 12.68 0.45
N LYS A 122 1.34 12.00 1.23
CA LYS A 122 2.30 12.61 2.15
C LYS A 122 3.53 11.72 2.27
N GLY A 123 4.70 12.34 2.41
CA GLY A 123 5.98 11.65 2.42
C GLY A 123 6.41 11.27 1.00
N ASN A 124 7.40 10.42 0.91
CA ASN A 124 7.95 9.91 -0.34
C ASN A 124 8.56 8.52 -0.09
N ILE A 125 8.34 7.59 -1.01
CA ILE A 125 8.96 6.28 -0.95
C ILE A 125 10.38 6.41 -1.51
N ASP A 126 11.37 5.98 -0.73
CA ASP A 126 12.76 5.94 -1.18
C ASP A 126 12.99 4.77 -2.14
N TYR A 127 12.38 4.88 -3.32
CA TYR A 127 12.37 3.85 -4.35
C TYR A 127 13.75 3.48 -4.85
N SER A 128 14.68 4.44 -4.82
CA SER A 128 16.06 4.22 -5.26
C SER A 128 16.89 3.44 -4.25
N TYR A 129 16.46 3.38 -3.01
CA TYR A 129 17.14 2.63 -1.95
C TYR A 129 16.74 1.14 -1.93
N ILE A 130 15.54 0.83 -2.40
CA ILE A 130 14.99 -0.52 -2.45
C ILE A 130 15.44 -1.23 -3.72
#